data_c575a8b4cd34bafa0aaf46d35603981d
#
_entry.id   c575a8b4cd34bafa0aaf46d35603981d
#
_cell.length_a   1.000
_cell.length_b   1.000
_cell.length_c   1.000
_cell.angle_alpha   90.00
_cell.angle_beta   90.00
_cell.angle_gamma   90.00
#
_symmetry.space_group_name_H-M   'P 1'
#
loop_
_entity.id
_entity.type
_entity.pdbx_description
1 polymer ?
#
loop_
_entity_poly.entity_id
_entity_poly.type
_entity_poly.pdbx_seq_one_letter_code
_entity_poly.pdbx_strand_id
1 'polypeptide(L)'
;MAFYSNTILGFIFIVCAALIWVFGIKLSKAIDEIVNHYGWGEAIGGIVFLAIITNLPEIAITAVAAFHHDYDIAVSNILGGIAIQTAVLVLIDIYGVGRKAPLTLKGHSKILLFEGLTVIIILSLVIAANKFPTSHYLRQTTAFEWIILLTWLLSIWSIKRLYQLNQIKKVSKHQTNSIVLSTVKVKKAILVTILGAIITLVAGYGIEVSGEILSKRMGMDGIVFGATILALCTALPEISTGIASAKIRDYQMAVSDIFGGNAFLPVLFLMAALIGGESILPGLKISDIYLTSVGILLTIIYMIGMLFHSKKQFFRMGIDSIVVLVLYIASIVGLVYINN
;
A
#
# COMPACT_ATOMS: atom_id res chain seq x y z
N MET A 1 -8.18 11.73 -24.56
CA MET A 1 -7.53 10.43 -24.89
C MET A 1 -8.47 9.46 -25.66
N ALA A 2 -9.78 9.57 -25.58
CA ALA A 2 -10.72 8.64 -26.23
C ALA A 2 -10.54 8.43 -27.76
N PHE A 3 -9.90 9.34 -28.46
CA PHE A 3 -9.64 9.25 -29.92
C PHE A 3 -8.39 8.44 -30.30
N TYR A 4 -7.53 8.06 -29.31
CA TYR A 4 -6.32 7.30 -29.59
C TYR A 4 -6.63 5.81 -29.84
N SER A 5 -5.77 5.17 -30.66
CA SER A 5 -5.84 3.73 -30.88
C SER A 5 -5.48 2.95 -29.59
N ASN A 6 -5.93 1.68 -29.49
CA ASN A 6 -5.58 0.82 -28.35
C ASN A 6 -4.06 0.64 -28.20
N THR A 7 -3.31 0.64 -29.32
CA THR A 7 -1.85 0.55 -29.29
C THR A 7 -1.21 1.77 -28.62
N ILE A 8 -1.70 2.99 -28.92
CA ILE A 8 -1.19 4.22 -28.28
C ILE A 8 -1.54 4.26 -26.81
N LEU A 9 -2.79 3.91 -26.45
CA LEU A 9 -3.22 3.85 -25.05
C LEU A 9 -2.43 2.82 -24.27
N GLY A 10 -2.20 1.61 -24.83
CA GLY A 10 -1.37 0.59 -24.23
C GLY A 10 0.09 1.03 -24.03
N PHE A 11 0.65 1.75 -25.01
CA PHE A 11 1.98 2.31 -24.89
C PHE A 11 2.07 3.37 -23.76
N ILE A 12 1.08 4.28 -23.68
CA ILE A 12 0.99 5.28 -22.59
C ILE A 12 0.92 4.56 -21.23
N PHE A 13 0.05 3.55 -21.11
CA PHE A 13 -0.11 2.77 -19.89
C PHE A 13 1.21 2.12 -19.44
N ILE A 14 1.92 1.44 -20.35
CA ILE A 14 3.19 0.77 -20.06
C ILE A 14 4.28 1.79 -19.67
N VAL A 15 4.38 2.92 -20.39
CA VAL A 15 5.34 3.98 -20.07
C VAL A 15 5.05 4.57 -18.70
N CYS A 16 3.79 4.84 -18.37
CA CYS A 16 3.40 5.35 -17.06
C CYS A 16 3.71 4.34 -15.94
N ALA A 17 3.42 3.06 -16.15
CA ALA A 17 3.79 2.00 -15.20
C ALA A 17 5.31 1.92 -14.97
N ALA A 18 6.11 2.02 -16.04
CA ALA A 18 7.57 2.06 -15.94
C ALA A 18 8.07 3.30 -15.19
N LEU A 19 7.45 4.47 -15.39
CA LEU A 19 7.76 5.69 -14.66
C LEU A 19 7.45 5.54 -13.17
N ILE A 20 6.27 5.02 -12.82
CA ILE A 20 5.88 4.74 -11.42
C ILE A 20 6.93 3.85 -10.77
N TRP A 21 7.31 2.76 -11.42
CA TRP A 21 8.32 1.84 -10.90
C TRP A 21 9.67 2.52 -10.65
N VAL A 22 10.23 3.16 -11.69
CA VAL A 22 11.56 3.78 -11.60
C VAL A 22 11.59 4.92 -10.59
N PHE A 23 10.59 5.78 -10.60
CA PHE A 23 10.54 6.94 -9.69
C PHE A 23 10.10 6.56 -8.29
N GLY A 24 9.26 5.55 -8.10
CA GLY A 24 8.93 5.00 -6.79
C GLY A 24 10.18 4.53 -6.04
N ILE A 25 11.07 3.76 -6.70
CA ILE A 25 12.35 3.33 -6.11
C ILE A 25 13.25 4.53 -5.75
N LYS A 26 13.32 5.55 -6.63
CA LYS A 26 14.12 6.76 -6.37
C LYS A 26 13.55 7.56 -5.19
N LEU A 27 12.24 7.67 -5.10
CA LEU A 27 11.52 8.34 -4.02
C LEU A 27 11.82 7.69 -2.67
N SER A 28 11.66 6.36 -2.58
CA SER A 28 11.96 5.62 -1.36
C SER A 28 13.38 5.87 -0.86
N LYS A 29 14.39 5.77 -1.74
CA LYS A 29 15.79 6.05 -1.38
C LYS A 29 16.03 7.51 -0.96
N ALA A 30 15.39 8.47 -1.62
CA ALA A 30 15.54 9.87 -1.29
C ALA A 30 14.91 10.20 0.09
N ILE A 31 13.78 9.57 0.42
CA ILE A 31 13.14 9.71 1.72
C ILE A 31 14.01 9.12 2.83
N ASP A 32 14.60 7.95 2.64
CA ASP A 32 15.54 7.37 3.61
C ASP A 32 16.70 8.33 3.91
N GLU A 33 17.25 8.98 2.88
CA GLU A 33 18.32 9.98 3.07
C GLU A 33 17.83 11.22 3.86
N ILE A 34 16.62 11.71 3.60
CA ILE A 34 16.02 12.85 4.30
C ILE A 34 15.74 12.50 5.76
N VAL A 35 15.09 11.36 6.01
CA VAL A 35 14.74 10.88 7.36
C VAL A 35 16.00 10.71 8.22
N ASN A 36 17.03 10.08 7.67
CA ASN A 36 18.30 9.88 8.37
C ASN A 36 19.00 11.21 8.68
N HIS A 37 18.94 12.20 7.78
CA HIS A 37 19.57 13.50 8.01
C HIS A 37 18.89 14.31 9.12
N TYR A 38 17.55 14.36 9.11
CA TYR A 38 16.80 15.14 10.11
C TYR A 38 16.60 14.39 11.44
N GLY A 39 17.04 13.14 11.52
CA GLY A 39 16.93 12.35 12.75
C GLY A 39 15.50 12.14 13.21
N TRP A 40 14.52 12.11 12.28
CA TRP A 40 13.11 11.91 12.63
C TRP A 40 12.81 10.51 13.17
N GLY A 41 13.86 9.69 13.27
CA GLY A 41 13.82 8.32 13.75
C GLY A 41 13.20 7.37 12.72
N GLU A 42 13.73 6.16 12.65
CA GLU A 42 13.27 5.12 11.71
C GLU A 42 11.76 4.86 11.79
N ALA A 43 11.14 5.10 12.97
CA ALA A 43 9.71 4.81 13.17
C ALA A 43 8.75 5.84 12.57
N ILE A 44 9.08 7.14 12.56
CA ILE A 44 8.16 8.16 12.04
C ILE A 44 8.50 8.53 10.62
N GLY A 45 9.79 8.75 10.38
CA GLY A 45 10.28 9.16 9.07
C GLY A 45 10.16 8.04 8.06
N GLY A 46 10.60 6.80 8.41
CA GLY A 46 10.52 5.65 7.53
C GLY A 46 9.08 5.20 7.29
N ILE A 47 8.36 4.87 8.36
CA ILE A 47 7.03 4.22 8.23
C ILE A 47 5.98 5.17 7.66
N VAL A 48 5.88 6.41 8.17
CA VAL A 48 4.81 7.33 7.74
C VAL A 48 5.11 8.00 6.41
N PHE A 49 6.33 8.58 6.27
CA PHE A 49 6.71 9.23 5.03
C PHE A 49 6.88 8.22 3.90
N LEU A 50 7.47 7.06 4.18
CA LEU A 50 7.61 6.01 3.18
C LEU A 50 6.24 5.54 2.73
N ALA A 51 5.32 5.19 3.66
CA ALA A 51 3.97 4.75 3.32
C ALA A 51 3.20 5.76 2.46
N ILE A 52 3.29 7.07 2.74
CA ILE A 52 2.61 8.09 1.93
C ILE A 52 3.27 8.20 0.54
N ILE A 53 4.59 8.14 0.46
CA ILE A 53 5.33 8.40 -0.77
C ILE A 53 5.34 7.19 -1.69
N THR A 54 5.39 5.97 -1.18
CA THR A 54 5.23 4.77 -2.00
C THR A 54 3.82 4.66 -2.57
N ASN A 55 2.81 5.12 -1.83
CA ASN A 55 1.42 5.16 -2.29
C ASN A 55 1.02 6.44 -3.07
N LEU A 56 1.98 7.23 -3.56
CA LEU A 56 1.67 8.38 -4.46
C LEU A 56 0.93 7.97 -5.74
N PRO A 57 1.21 6.82 -6.39
CA PRO A 57 0.41 6.37 -7.52
C PRO A 57 -1.05 6.17 -7.16
N GLU A 58 -1.34 5.53 -6.02
CA GLU A 58 -2.68 5.27 -5.52
C GLU A 58 -3.41 6.57 -5.16
N ILE A 59 -2.69 7.53 -4.57
CA ILE A 59 -3.21 8.87 -4.31
C ILE A 59 -3.62 9.54 -5.62
N ALA A 60 -2.76 9.51 -6.65
CA ALA A 60 -3.04 10.11 -7.95
C ALA A 60 -4.25 9.47 -8.63
N ILE A 61 -4.28 8.14 -8.71
CA ILE A 61 -5.37 7.38 -9.33
C ILE A 61 -6.68 7.65 -8.60
N THR A 62 -6.69 7.54 -7.28
CA THR A 62 -7.89 7.79 -6.48
C THR A 62 -8.38 9.22 -6.62
N ALA A 63 -7.48 10.23 -6.66
CA ALA A 63 -7.86 11.61 -6.84
C ALA A 63 -8.48 11.87 -8.22
N VAL A 64 -7.90 11.29 -9.29
CA VAL A 64 -8.38 11.47 -10.67
C VAL A 64 -9.69 10.73 -10.87
N ALA A 65 -9.81 9.50 -10.42
CA ALA A 65 -11.03 8.72 -10.48
C ALA A 65 -12.19 9.41 -9.72
N ALA A 66 -11.92 9.93 -8.51
CA ALA A 66 -12.90 10.71 -7.76
C ALA A 66 -13.31 12.01 -8.47
N PHE A 67 -12.37 12.70 -9.11
CA PHE A 67 -12.66 13.92 -9.89
C PHE A 67 -13.56 13.64 -11.11
N HIS A 68 -13.40 12.46 -11.72
CA HIS A 68 -14.25 12.01 -12.84
C HIS A 68 -15.53 11.29 -12.39
N HIS A 69 -15.75 11.14 -11.07
CA HIS A 69 -16.84 10.35 -10.48
C HIS A 69 -16.81 8.86 -10.87
N ASP A 70 -15.63 8.33 -11.20
CA ASP A 70 -15.40 6.89 -11.43
C ASP A 70 -15.01 6.18 -10.12
N TYR A 71 -16.01 6.07 -9.25
CA TYR A 71 -15.79 5.53 -7.91
C TYR A 71 -15.45 4.04 -7.90
N ASP A 72 -15.84 3.28 -8.93
CA ASP A 72 -15.49 1.87 -9.06
C ASP A 72 -13.97 1.70 -9.18
N ILE A 73 -13.31 2.55 -9.98
CA ILE A 73 -11.84 2.54 -10.08
C ILE A 73 -11.20 3.03 -8.78
N ALA A 74 -11.70 4.10 -8.17
CA ALA A 74 -11.16 4.61 -6.91
C ALA A 74 -11.18 3.55 -5.81
N VAL A 75 -12.34 2.90 -5.59
CA VAL A 75 -12.54 1.89 -4.56
C VAL A 75 -11.70 0.64 -4.85
N SER A 76 -11.75 0.13 -6.08
CA SER A 76 -11.03 -1.09 -6.45
C SER A 76 -9.51 -0.90 -6.43
N ASN A 77 -9.00 0.31 -6.76
CA ASN A 77 -7.59 0.64 -6.62
C ASN A 77 -7.15 0.61 -5.14
N ILE A 78 -7.95 1.17 -4.23
CA ILE A 78 -7.66 1.15 -2.79
C ILE A 78 -7.71 -0.27 -2.23
N LEU A 79 -8.84 -0.96 -2.41
CA LEU A 79 -9.07 -2.27 -1.78
C LEU A 79 -8.31 -3.39 -2.48
N GLY A 80 -8.22 -3.35 -3.80
CA GLY A 80 -7.39 -4.24 -4.60
C GLY A 80 -5.90 -4.02 -4.33
N GLY A 81 -5.49 -2.75 -4.16
CA GLY A 81 -4.14 -2.37 -3.74
C GLY A 81 -3.74 -3.07 -2.44
N ILE A 82 -4.59 -3.04 -1.41
CA ILE A 82 -4.35 -3.72 -0.12
C ILE A 82 -4.17 -5.23 -0.30
N ALA A 83 -5.02 -5.86 -1.11
CA ALA A 83 -4.94 -7.30 -1.35
C ALA A 83 -3.65 -7.68 -2.08
N ILE A 84 -3.29 -6.96 -3.16
CA ILE A 84 -2.10 -7.26 -3.95
C ILE A 84 -0.82 -6.90 -3.20
N GLN A 85 -0.77 -5.76 -2.49
CA GLN A 85 0.38 -5.38 -1.68
C GLN A 85 0.64 -6.42 -0.58
N THR A 86 -0.41 -6.96 0.05
CA THR A 86 -0.24 -8.09 1.00
C THR A 86 0.31 -9.33 0.28
N ALA A 87 -0.14 -9.63 -0.94
CA ALA A 87 0.40 -10.74 -1.73
C ALA A 87 1.85 -10.48 -2.20
N VAL A 88 2.30 -9.23 -2.32
CA VAL A 88 3.71 -8.87 -2.61
C VAL A 88 4.68 -9.42 -1.56
N LEU A 89 4.25 -9.58 -0.30
CA LEU A 89 5.07 -10.23 0.72
C LEU A 89 5.53 -11.65 0.32
N VAL A 90 4.77 -12.34 -0.53
CA VAL A 90 5.18 -13.64 -1.11
C VAL A 90 6.40 -13.47 -2.01
N LEU A 91 6.41 -12.44 -2.86
CA LEU A 91 7.56 -12.14 -3.73
C LEU A 91 8.79 -11.73 -2.91
N ILE A 92 8.58 -10.97 -1.84
CA ILE A 92 9.66 -10.58 -0.91
C ILE A 92 10.23 -11.82 -0.21
N ASP A 93 9.38 -12.78 0.19
CA ASP A 93 9.82 -14.04 0.80
C ASP A 93 10.67 -14.87 -0.19
N ILE A 94 10.23 -15.01 -1.44
CA ILE A 94 10.92 -15.80 -2.48
C ILE A 94 12.27 -15.18 -2.86
N TYR A 95 12.27 -13.87 -3.17
CA TYR A 95 13.39 -13.19 -3.84
C TYR A 95 14.25 -12.36 -2.89
N GLY A 96 13.69 -11.94 -1.75
CA GLY A 96 14.36 -11.10 -0.75
C GLY A 96 15.03 -11.91 0.36
N VAL A 97 14.31 -12.86 0.96
CA VAL A 97 14.76 -13.58 2.15
C VAL A 97 15.64 -14.81 1.81
N GLY A 98 15.26 -15.57 0.79
CA GLY A 98 15.98 -16.76 0.34
C GLY A 98 15.60 -18.04 1.08
N ARG A 99 16.50 -19.08 1.00
CA ARG A 99 16.18 -20.48 1.41
C ARG A 99 16.31 -20.78 2.91
N LYS A 100 16.78 -19.86 3.75
CA LYS A 100 17.18 -20.18 5.14
C LYS A 100 16.05 -20.11 6.16
N ALA A 101 15.05 -19.28 5.93
CA ALA A 101 13.91 -19.13 6.83
C ALA A 101 12.83 -18.26 6.16
N PRO A 102 11.52 -18.40 6.50
CA PRO A 102 10.45 -17.55 6.01
C PRO A 102 10.60 -16.08 6.42
N LEU A 103 10.01 -15.18 5.63
CA LEU A 103 9.94 -13.75 5.92
C LEU A 103 9.33 -13.48 7.31
N THR A 104 8.23 -14.14 7.63
CA THR A 104 7.48 -14.00 8.88
C THR A 104 8.29 -14.40 10.10
N LEU A 105 9.17 -15.39 9.99
CA LEU A 105 10.09 -15.78 11.06
C LEU A 105 11.20 -14.73 11.26
N LYS A 106 11.71 -14.15 10.18
CA LYS A 106 12.80 -13.19 10.22
C LYS A 106 12.33 -11.78 10.58
N GLY A 107 11.17 -11.38 10.06
CA GLY A 107 10.60 -10.05 10.24
C GLY A 107 9.66 -9.93 11.43
N HIS A 108 9.49 -10.96 12.28
CA HIS A 108 8.52 -10.89 13.37
C HIS A 108 8.89 -9.81 14.39
N SER A 109 7.93 -8.95 14.71
CA SER A 109 8.05 -7.94 15.75
C SER A 109 6.67 -7.55 16.29
N LYS A 110 6.63 -7.06 17.54
CA LYS A 110 5.39 -6.54 18.12
C LYS A 110 4.83 -5.34 17.36
N ILE A 111 5.71 -4.58 16.71
CA ILE A 111 5.34 -3.43 15.88
C ILE A 111 4.58 -3.91 14.65
N LEU A 112 5.10 -4.90 13.93
CA LEU A 112 4.44 -5.47 12.75
C LEU A 112 3.09 -6.11 13.07
N LEU A 113 2.98 -6.79 14.21
CA LEU A 113 1.70 -7.32 14.68
C LEU A 113 0.70 -6.19 14.98
N PHE A 114 1.17 -5.08 15.54
CA PHE A 114 0.33 -3.91 15.79
C PHE A 114 -0.09 -3.23 14.47
N GLU A 115 0.81 -3.12 13.49
CA GLU A 115 0.50 -2.60 12.15
C GLU A 115 -0.53 -3.49 11.44
N GLY A 116 -0.34 -4.80 11.43
CA GLY A 116 -1.31 -5.74 10.87
C GLY A 116 -2.68 -5.66 11.55
N LEU A 117 -2.72 -5.53 12.89
CA LEU A 117 -3.96 -5.31 13.63
C LEU A 117 -4.63 -3.99 13.23
N THR A 118 -3.85 -2.92 13.02
CA THR A 118 -4.36 -1.64 12.54
C THR A 118 -5.02 -1.78 11.17
N VAL A 119 -4.40 -2.50 10.23
CA VAL A 119 -5.00 -2.80 8.91
C VAL A 119 -6.34 -3.50 9.07
N ILE A 120 -6.43 -4.54 9.92
CA ILE A 120 -7.67 -5.27 10.16
C ILE A 120 -8.76 -4.37 10.75
N ILE A 121 -8.42 -3.54 11.73
CA ILE A 121 -9.37 -2.60 12.35
C ILE A 121 -9.89 -1.61 11.31
N ILE A 122 -9.01 -1.00 10.52
CA ILE A 122 -9.39 0.00 9.51
C ILE A 122 -10.27 -0.65 8.43
N LEU A 123 -9.91 -1.84 7.93
CA LEU A 123 -10.73 -2.55 6.95
C LEU A 123 -12.08 -2.99 7.52
N SER A 124 -12.14 -3.34 8.80
CA SER A 124 -13.41 -3.62 9.50
C SER A 124 -14.29 -2.38 9.60
N LEU A 125 -13.70 -1.20 9.80
CA LEU A 125 -14.42 0.08 9.75
C LEU A 125 -14.97 0.38 8.35
N VAL A 126 -14.24 0.05 7.29
CA VAL A 126 -14.73 0.17 5.89
C VAL A 126 -15.98 -0.70 5.68
N ILE A 127 -15.97 -1.95 6.13
CA ILE A 127 -17.15 -2.83 6.06
C ILE A 127 -18.31 -2.27 6.90
N ALA A 128 -18.03 -1.80 8.11
CA ALA A 128 -19.04 -1.23 9.00
C ALA A 128 -19.70 0.02 8.39
N ALA A 129 -18.92 0.87 7.73
CA ALA A 129 -19.42 2.09 7.10
C ALA A 129 -20.53 1.83 6.06
N ASN A 130 -20.49 0.69 5.39
CA ASN A 130 -21.51 0.30 4.41
C ASN A 130 -22.86 -0.10 5.06
N LYS A 131 -22.88 -0.45 6.35
CA LYS A 131 -24.06 -1.00 7.05
C LYS A 131 -24.75 -0.01 7.97
N PHE A 132 -24.03 1.05 8.37
CA PHE A 132 -24.61 2.03 9.30
C PHE A 132 -25.25 3.20 8.55
N PRO A 133 -26.43 3.70 9.01
CA PRO A 133 -27.05 4.89 8.43
C PRO A 133 -26.11 6.08 8.56
N THR A 134 -25.94 6.81 7.48
CA THR A 134 -24.97 7.88 7.37
C THR A 134 -25.63 9.23 7.53
N SER A 135 -25.25 10.00 8.54
CA SER A 135 -25.40 11.44 8.53
C SER A 135 -24.24 12.06 7.78
N HIS A 136 -24.53 12.93 6.83
CA HIS A 136 -23.51 13.65 6.09
C HIS A 136 -22.92 14.77 6.93
N TYR A 137 -21.60 14.88 6.91
CA TYR A 137 -20.84 15.96 7.54
C TYR A 137 -20.22 16.89 6.48
N LEU A 138 -19.09 17.44 6.74
CA LEU A 138 -18.40 18.37 5.87
C LEU A 138 -18.29 17.85 4.42
N ARG A 139 -18.83 18.59 3.43
CA ARG A 139 -18.84 18.19 2.02
C ARG A 139 -19.35 16.76 1.76
N GLN A 140 -20.44 16.41 2.42
CA GLN A 140 -21.07 15.09 2.26
C GLN A 140 -20.21 13.88 2.67
N THR A 141 -19.16 14.09 3.47
CA THR A 141 -18.42 12.99 4.11
C THR A 141 -19.26 12.35 5.23
N THR A 142 -18.95 11.12 5.61
CA THR A 142 -19.56 10.44 6.74
C THR A 142 -18.63 10.41 7.95
N ALA A 143 -19.12 10.00 9.11
CA ALA A 143 -18.29 9.85 10.30
C ALA A 143 -17.17 8.81 10.10
N PHE A 144 -17.41 7.80 9.24
CA PHE A 144 -16.48 6.68 9.09
C PHE A 144 -15.17 7.08 8.42
N GLU A 145 -15.17 7.97 7.41
CA GLU A 145 -13.92 8.46 6.80
C GLU A 145 -13.06 9.18 7.85
N TRP A 146 -13.68 9.97 8.73
CA TRP A 146 -12.96 10.65 9.81
C TRP A 146 -12.47 9.69 10.89
N ILE A 147 -13.26 8.66 11.23
CA ILE A 147 -12.85 7.61 12.18
C ILE A 147 -11.67 6.82 11.60
N ILE A 148 -11.67 6.49 10.31
CA ILE A 148 -10.58 5.81 9.63
C ILE A 148 -9.30 6.67 9.71
N LEU A 149 -9.38 7.96 9.36
CA LEU A 149 -8.26 8.90 9.48
C LEU A 149 -7.73 8.96 10.92
N LEU A 150 -8.62 9.13 11.90
CA LEU A 150 -8.24 9.19 13.31
C LEU A 150 -7.60 7.88 13.80
N THR A 151 -8.13 6.74 13.38
CA THR A 151 -7.56 5.41 13.71
C THR A 151 -6.15 5.28 13.15
N TRP A 152 -5.93 5.71 11.91
CA TRP A 152 -4.61 5.71 11.28
C TRP A 152 -3.63 6.64 12.03
N LEU A 153 -4.03 7.88 12.35
CA LEU A 153 -3.20 8.82 13.11
C LEU A 153 -2.85 8.30 14.52
N LEU A 154 -3.82 7.68 15.20
CA LEU A 154 -3.60 7.06 16.52
C LEU A 154 -2.66 5.85 16.40
N SER A 155 -2.72 5.08 15.31
CA SER A 155 -1.79 3.98 15.09
C SER A 155 -0.36 4.47 14.92
N ILE A 156 -0.13 5.53 14.15
CA ILE A 156 1.18 6.17 14.01
C ILE A 156 1.73 6.62 15.35
N TRP A 157 0.90 7.32 16.15
CA TRP A 157 1.30 7.76 17.47
C TRP A 157 1.67 6.58 18.38
N SER A 158 0.89 5.50 18.34
CA SER A 158 1.13 4.29 19.14
C SER A 158 2.40 3.55 18.69
N ILE A 159 2.65 3.42 17.38
CA ILE A 159 3.87 2.82 16.82
C ILE A 159 5.09 3.62 17.27
N LYS A 160 5.03 4.96 17.18
CA LYS A 160 6.10 5.83 17.68
C LYS A 160 6.42 5.53 19.15
N ARG A 161 5.40 5.43 19.99
CA ARG A 161 5.55 5.16 21.41
C ARG A 161 6.14 3.77 21.70
N LEU A 162 5.66 2.75 20.97
CA LEU A 162 6.20 1.39 21.06
C LEU A 162 7.67 1.32 20.64
N TYR A 163 8.04 2.05 19.57
CA TYR A 163 9.42 2.13 19.11
C TYR A 163 10.33 2.79 20.13
N GLN A 164 9.92 3.90 20.74
CA GLN A 164 10.66 4.58 21.79
C GLN A 164 10.88 3.69 23.02
N LEU A 165 9.85 2.97 23.45
CA LEU A 165 9.96 2.02 24.58
C LEU A 165 10.93 0.86 24.29
N ASN A 166 10.98 0.40 23.03
CA ASN A 166 11.92 -0.65 22.62
C ASN A 166 13.36 -0.13 22.52
N GLN A 167 13.56 1.13 22.10
CA GLN A 167 14.87 1.78 22.07
C GLN A 167 15.45 2.00 23.48
N ILE A 168 14.66 2.42 24.45
CA ILE A 168 15.08 2.56 25.86
C ILE A 168 15.63 1.24 26.41
N LYS A 169 15.06 0.10 25.99
CA LYS A 169 15.57 -1.24 26.34
C LYS A 169 16.85 -1.66 25.59
N LYS A 170 17.14 -1.04 24.43
CA LYS A 170 18.31 -1.34 23.59
C LYS A 170 19.51 -0.41 23.80
N VAL A 171 19.37 0.72 24.47
CA VAL A 171 20.45 1.73 24.71
C VAL A 171 21.67 1.17 25.46
N SER A 172 21.65 -0.10 25.87
CA SER A 172 22.83 -0.80 26.41
C SER A 172 23.80 -1.34 25.35
N LYS A 173 23.56 -1.23 24.04
CA LYS A 173 24.41 -2.00 23.07
C LYS A 173 24.47 -1.48 21.62
N HIS A 174 24.48 -0.25 21.27
CA HIS A 174 25.15 0.19 20.01
C HIS A 174 24.99 1.70 19.84
N GLN A 175 26.09 2.43 19.97
CA GLN A 175 26.27 3.72 19.31
C GLN A 175 26.26 3.47 17.80
N THR A 176 25.14 3.68 17.15
CA THR A 176 25.10 3.83 15.70
C THR A 176 25.74 5.19 15.39
N ASN A 177 26.92 5.14 14.75
CA ASN A 177 27.51 6.33 14.13
C ASN A 177 26.49 6.89 13.14
N SER A 178 25.78 7.93 13.54
CA SER A 178 25.01 8.75 12.64
C SER A 178 25.99 9.39 11.65
N ILE A 179 26.06 8.84 10.43
CA ILE A 179 26.80 9.47 9.33
C ILE A 179 26.03 10.75 9.02
N VAL A 180 26.57 11.89 9.47
CA VAL A 180 26.06 13.20 9.11
C VAL A 180 26.25 13.36 7.60
N LEU A 181 25.17 13.09 6.85
CA LEU A 181 25.13 13.29 5.41
C LEU A 181 25.39 14.78 5.11
N SER A 182 26.25 15.05 4.15
CA SER A 182 26.56 16.44 3.76
C SER A 182 25.27 17.15 3.31
N THR A 183 25.09 18.40 3.66
CA THR A 183 23.96 19.27 3.29
C THR A 183 23.64 19.24 1.78
N VAL A 184 24.65 19.00 0.93
CA VAL A 184 24.52 18.88 -0.52
C VAL A 184 23.73 17.62 -0.90
N LYS A 185 23.96 16.47 -0.23
CA LYS A 185 23.23 15.22 -0.49
C LYS A 185 21.76 15.36 -0.14
N VAL A 186 21.44 16.03 0.98
CA VAL A 186 20.05 16.25 1.40
C VAL A 186 19.30 17.17 0.45
N LYS A 187 19.89 18.25 -0.02
CA LYS A 187 19.27 19.12 -1.04
C LYS A 187 18.94 18.34 -2.32
N LYS A 188 19.86 17.45 -2.75
CA LYS A 188 19.62 16.57 -3.89
C LYS A 188 18.49 15.57 -3.62
N ALA A 189 18.44 14.99 -2.43
CA ALA A 189 17.36 14.08 -2.03
C ALA A 189 15.99 14.77 -2.03
N ILE A 190 15.90 16.00 -1.47
CA ILE A 190 14.67 16.80 -1.52
C ILE A 190 14.24 17.08 -2.96
N LEU A 191 15.16 17.47 -3.84
CA LEU A 191 14.87 17.71 -5.26
C LEU A 191 14.37 16.43 -5.94
N VAL A 192 15.03 15.29 -5.70
CA VAL A 192 14.60 13.98 -6.23
C VAL A 192 13.22 13.61 -5.72
N THR A 193 12.91 13.90 -4.45
CA THR A 193 11.58 13.66 -3.86
C THR A 193 10.51 14.50 -4.55
N ILE A 194 10.74 15.80 -4.72
CA ILE A 194 9.76 16.70 -5.36
C ILE A 194 9.52 16.31 -6.82
N LEU A 195 10.60 16.15 -7.60
CA LEU A 195 10.49 15.78 -9.02
C LEU A 195 9.92 14.37 -9.19
N GLY A 196 10.35 13.43 -8.37
CA GLY A 196 9.82 12.06 -8.39
C GLY A 196 8.33 12.02 -8.04
N ALA A 197 7.89 12.76 -7.02
CA ALA A 197 6.48 12.87 -6.65
C ALA A 197 5.64 13.43 -7.82
N ILE A 198 6.08 14.52 -8.45
CA ILE A 198 5.38 15.12 -9.61
C ILE A 198 5.29 14.11 -10.75
N ILE A 199 6.39 13.41 -11.08
CA ILE A 199 6.41 12.42 -12.17
C ILE A 199 5.47 11.26 -11.84
N THR A 200 5.48 10.77 -10.60
CA THR A 200 4.62 9.67 -10.15
C THR A 200 3.14 10.05 -10.19
N LEU A 201 2.78 11.28 -9.77
CA LEU A 201 1.43 11.80 -9.84
C LEU A 201 0.94 11.93 -11.31
N VAL A 202 1.78 12.48 -12.21
CA VAL A 202 1.46 12.59 -13.64
C VAL A 202 1.34 11.20 -14.28
N ALA A 203 2.21 10.27 -13.92
CA ALA A 203 2.14 8.90 -14.42
C ALA A 203 0.91 8.16 -13.88
N GLY A 204 0.52 8.38 -12.60
CA GLY A 204 -0.73 7.87 -12.03
C GLY A 204 -1.96 8.36 -12.80
N TYR A 205 -2.03 9.65 -13.12
CA TYR A 205 -3.06 10.20 -14.01
C TYR A 205 -3.07 9.51 -15.38
N GLY A 206 -1.90 9.33 -15.99
CA GLY A 206 -1.78 8.69 -17.30
C GLY A 206 -2.23 7.23 -17.29
N ILE A 207 -1.90 6.49 -16.22
CA ILE A 207 -2.29 5.08 -16.07
C ILE A 207 -3.80 4.93 -15.84
N GLU A 208 -4.38 5.80 -15.01
CA GLU A 208 -5.81 5.79 -14.75
C GLU A 208 -6.60 6.05 -16.03
N VAL A 209 -6.38 7.20 -16.70
CA VAL A 209 -7.14 7.58 -17.90
C VAL A 209 -6.93 6.61 -19.07
N SER A 210 -5.69 6.13 -19.31
CA SER A 210 -5.45 5.17 -20.40
C SER A 210 -6.00 3.79 -20.06
N GLY A 211 -5.91 3.38 -18.80
CA GLY A 211 -6.38 2.11 -18.30
C GLY A 211 -7.91 2.01 -18.30
N GLU A 212 -8.61 3.04 -17.84
CA GLU A 212 -10.07 3.11 -17.88
C GLU A 212 -10.60 2.92 -19.31
N ILE A 213 -10.04 3.66 -20.29
CA ILE A 213 -10.44 3.54 -21.68
C ILE A 213 -10.15 2.14 -22.24
N LEU A 214 -8.99 1.58 -21.93
CA LEU A 214 -8.61 0.24 -22.36
C LEU A 214 -9.53 -0.82 -21.77
N SER A 215 -9.81 -0.78 -20.46
CA SER A 215 -10.67 -1.74 -19.78
C SER A 215 -12.08 -1.75 -20.39
N LYS A 216 -12.66 -0.55 -20.60
CA LYS A 216 -13.98 -0.41 -21.24
C LYS A 216 -14.00 -0.96 -22.67
N ARG A 217 -12.96 -0.72 -23.46
CA ARG A 217 -12.86 -1.26 -24.85
C ARG A 217 -12.64 -2.76 -24.91
N MET A 218 -11.99 -3.32 -23.89
CA MET A 218 -11.79 -4.78 -23.75
C MET A 218 -13.00 -5.48 -23.12
N GLY A 219 -14.03 -4.74 -22.72
CA GLY A 219 -15.20 -5.29 -22.02
C GLY A 219 -14.86 -5.78 -20.60
N MET A 220 -13.78 -5.29 -20.00
CA MET A 220 -13.39 -5.64 -18.63
C MET A 220 -14.11 -4.73 -17.64
N ASP A 221 -14.66 -5.33 -16.60
CA ASP A 221 -15.26 -4.60 -15.49
C ASP A 221 -14.22 -3.72 -14.78
N GLY A 222 -14.60 -2.48 -14.42
CA GLY A 222 -13.71 -1.49 -13.81
C GLY A 222 -13.15 -1.95 -12.46
N ILE A 223 -13.95 -2.69 -11.67
CA ILE A 223 -13.52 -3.23 -10.37
C ILE A 223 -12.45 -4.31 -10.58
N VAL A 224 -12.69 -5.23 -11.53
CA VAL A 224 -11.71 -6.28 -11.86
C VAL A 224 -10.41 -5.66 -12.38
N PHE A 225 -10.48 -4.68 -13.27
CA PHE A 225 -9.33 -3.96 -13.80
C PHE A 225 -8.55 -3.23 -12.69
N GLY A 226 -9.25 -2.46 -11.87
CA GLY A 226 -8.67 -1.68 -10.77
C GLY A 226 -8.00 -2.56 -9.73
N ALA A 227 -8.66 -3.64 -9.31
CA ALA A 227 -8.16 -4.55 -8.28
C ALA A 227 -7.05 -5.51 -8.76
N THR A 228 -6.79 -5.61 -10.07
CA THR A 228 -5.79 -6.53 -10.63
C THR A 228 -4.68 -5.79 -11.36
N ILE A 229 -4.92 -5.38 -12.60
CA ILE A 229 -3.89 -4.81 -13.48
C ILE A 229 -3.40 -3.47 -12.94
N LEU A 230 -4.32 -2.59 -12.56
CA LEU A 230 -3.99 -1.26 -12.05
C LEU A 230 -3.24 -1.38 -10.71
N ALA A 231 -3.77 -2.15 -9.77
CA ALA A 231 -3.16 -2.39 -8.46
C ALA A 231 -1.77 -3.05 -8.58
N LEU A 232 -1.55 -3.94 -9.57
CA LEU A 232 -0.22 -4.52 -9.81
C LEU A 232 0.78 -3.45 -10.28
N CYS A 233 0.36 -2.55 -11.16
CA CYS A 233 1.24 -1.49 -11.67
C CYS A 233 1.63 -0.52 -10.57
N THR A 234 0.72 -0.21 -9.65
CA THR A 234 1.00 0.70 -8.53
C THR A 234 1.83 0.04 -7.45
N ALA A 235 1.74 -1.28 -7.25
CA ALA A 235 2.54 -2.04 -6.30
C ALA A 235 3.99 -2.33 -6.76
N LEU A 236 4.40 -1.93 -7.95
CA LEU A 236 5.77 -2.14 -8.45
C LEU A 236 6.87 -1.49 -7.58
N PRO A 237 6.70 -0.28 -7.04
CA PRO A 237 7.65 0.30 -6.10
C PRO A 237 7.83 -0.56 -4.86
N GLU A 238 6.74 -1.00 -4.22
CA GLU A 238 6.74 -1.82 -3.02
C GLU A 238 7.41 -3.18 -3.23
N ILE A 239 7.20 -3.80 -4.40
CA ILE A 239 7.92 -5.04 -4.78
C ILE A 239 9.42 -4.79 -4.75
N SER A 240 9.87 -3.69 -5.35
CA SER A 240 11.30 -3.38 -5.47
C SER A 240 11.92 -2.98 -4.15
N THR A 241 11.26 -2.11 -3.38
CA THR A 241 11.74 -1.62 -2.07
C THR A 241 11.73 -2.74 -1.04
N GLY A 242 10.66 -3.54 -0.98
CA GLY A 242 10.53 -4.68 -0.09
C GLY A 242 11.59 -5.76 -0.36
N ILE A 243 11.84 -6.13 -1.63
CA ILE A 243 12.91 -7.07 -1.99
C ILE A 243 14.29 -6.50 -1.63
N ALA A 244 14.53 -5.19 -1.87
CA ALA A 244 15.79 -4.55 -1.55
C ALA A 244 16.03 -4.54 -0.02
N SER A 245 15.04 -4.16 0.79
CA SER A 245 15.09 -4.16 2.25
C SER A 245 15.35 -5.56 2.79
N ALA A 246 14.66 -6.58 2.27
CA ALA A 246 14.88 -7.96 2.70
C ALA A 246 16.29 -8.48 2.34
N LYS A 247 16.87 -8.07 1.19
CA LYS A 247 18.24 -8.43 0.80
C LYS A 247 19.31 -7.85 1.72
N ILE A 248 19.10 -6.65 2.25
CA ILE A 248 19.98 -6.06 3.27
C ILE A 248 19.66 -6.55 4.69
N ARG A 249 18.73 -7.51 4.81
CA ARG A 249 18.26 -8.14 6.06
C ARG A 249 17.42 -7.23 6.96
N ASP A 250 16.90 -6.14 6.43
CA ASP A 250 15.89 -5.32 7.09
C ASP A 250 14.49 -5.84 6.78
N TYR A 251 14.18 -7.00 7.36
CA TYR A 251 12.90 -7.67 7.15
C TYR A 251 11.74 -6.93 7.81
N GLN A 252 12.01 -6.21 8.89
CA GLN A 252 11.00 -5.40 9.56
C GLN A 252 10.54 -4.27 8.65
N MET A 253 11.47 -3.54 8.03
CA MET A 253 11.15 -2.48 7.07
C MET A 253 10.39 -3.04 5.87
N ALA A 254 10.81 -4.19 5.32
CA ALA A 254 10.14 -4.82 4.17
C ALA A 254 8.66 -5.15 4.42
N VAL A 255 8.29 -5.58 5.63
CA VAL A 255 6.90 -5.88 5.98
C VAL A 255 6.15 -4.63 6.42
N SER A 256 6.81 -3.72 7.13
CA SER A 256 6.21 -2.46 7.61
C SER A 256 5.84 -1.52 6.46
N ASP A 257 6.61 -1.50 5.36
CA ASP A 257 6.28 -0.78 4.13
C ASP A 257 4.89 -1.21 3.61
N ILE A 258 4.64 -2.52 3.55
CA ILE A 258 3.36 -3.07 3.11
C ILE A 258 2.23 -2.83 4.12
N PHE A 259 2.42 -3.15 5.41
CA PHE A 259 1.34 -2.98 6.39
C PHE A 259 1.03 -1.51 6.68
N GLY A 260 2.06 -0.65 6.70
CA GLY A 260 1.89 0.79 6.84
C GLY A 260 1.14 1.41 5.66
N GLY A 261 1.50 1.01 4.43
CA GLY A 261 0.79 1.39 3.20
C GLY A 261 -0.67 0.94 3.23
N ASN A 262 -0.91 -0.35 3.53
CA ASN A 262 -2.25 -0.91 3.63
C ASN A 262 -3.13 -0.25 4.71
N ALA A 263 -2.54 0.23 5.81
CA ALA A 263 -3.26 1.00 6.81
C ALA A 263 -3.57 2.43 6.34
N PHE A 264 -2.73 3.00 5.47
CA PHE A 264 -2.92 4.34 4.89
C PHE A 264 -3.95 4.37 3.76
N LEU A 265 -3.95 3.38 2.88
CA LEU A 265 -4.81 3.37 1.69
C LEU A 265 -6.29 3.68 1.96
N PRO A 266 -6.96 3.14 3.01
CA PRO A 266 -8.35 3.50 3.29
C PRO A 266 -8.58 4.96 3.71
N VAL A 267 -7.52 5.69 4.12
CA VAL A 267 -7.62 7.14 4.37
C VAL A 267 -7.95 7.90 3.09
N LEU A 268 -7.60 7.34 1.93
CA LEU A 268 -7.90 7.91 0.62
C LEU A 268 -9.41 7.97 0.33
N PHE A 269 -10.26 7.21 1.03
CA PHE A 269 -11.72 7.37 0.93
C PHE A 269 -12.16 8.76 1.37
N LEU A 270 -11.55 9.34 2.42
CA LEU A 270 -11.82 10.72 2.81
C LEU A 270 -11.39 11.70 1.72
N MET A 271 -10.22 11.50 1.13
CA MET A 271 -9.74 12.33 0.02
C MET A 271 -10.70 12.24 -1.18
N ALA A 272 -11.11 11.04 -1.55
CA ALA A 272 -12.02 10.81 -2.66
C ALA A 272 -13.40 11.47 -2.41
N ALA A 273 -13.94 11.37 -1.18
CA ALA A 273 -15.18 12.05 -0.81
C ALA A 273 -15.07 13.57 -0.88
N LEU A 274 -13.94 14.16 -0.45
CA LEU A 274 -13.71 15.60 -0.49
C LEU A 274 -13.54 16.12 -1.92
N ILE A 275 -12.96 15.34 -2.83
CA ILE A 275 -12.76 15.69 -4.23
C ILE A 275 -14.06 15.49 -5.02
N GLY A 276 -14.67 14.30 -4.90
CA GLY A 276 -15.87 13.92 -5.64
C GLY A 276 -17.17 14.56 -5.11
N GLY A 277 -17.15 15.06 -3.86
CA GLY A 277 -18.31 15.74 -3.26
C GLY A 277 -19.34 14.81 -2.65
N GLU A 278 -19.08 13.50 -2.57
CA GLU A 278 -19.95 12.53 -1.94
C GLU A 278 -19.13 11.37 -1.30
N SER A 279 -19.67 10.78 -0.22
CA SER A 279 -19.06 9.63 0.42
C SER A 279 -19.27 8.36 -0.40
N ILE A 280 -18.20 7.61 -0.60
CA ILE A 280 -18.21 6.35 -1.35
C ILE A 280 -18.58 5.18 -0.43
N LEU A 281 -18.23 5.25 0.86
CA LEU A 281 -18.34 4.13 1.81
C LEU A 281 -19.76 3.56 1.96
N PRO A 282 -20.84 4.35 1.99
CA PRO A 282 -22.21 3.81 2.07
C PRO A 282 -22.64 3.05 0.81
N GLY A 283 -22.04 3.38 -0.34
CA GLY A 283 -22.36 2.81 -1.65
C GLY A 283 -21.49 1.62 -2.07
N LEU A 284 -20.68 1.06 -1.17
CA LEU A 284 -19.81 -0.07 -1.49
C LEU A 284 -20.61 -1.28 -1.97
N LYS A 285 -20.15 -1.86 -3.08
CA LYS A 285 -20.73 -3.05 -3.71
C LYS A 285 -20.31 -4.34 -2.98
N ILE A 286 -20.93 -5.45 -3.33
CA ILE A 286 -20.57 -6.77 -2.80
C ILE A 286 -19.10 -7.11 -3.12
N SER A 287 -18.63 -6.76 -4.32
CA SER A 287 -17.22 -6.91 -4.74
C SER A 287 -16.23 -6.14 -3.86
N ASP A 288 -16.62 -4.94 -3.40
CA ASP A 288 -15.77 -4.11 -2.54
C ASP A 288 -15.64 -4.71 -1.14
N ILE A 289 -16.77 -5.18 -0.59
CA ILE A 289 -16.80 -5.90 0.68
C ILE A 289 -16.02 -7.20 0.58
N TYR A 290 -16.11 -7.89 -0.55
CA TYR A 290 -15.33 -9.09 -0.83
C TYR A 290 -13.83 -8.77 -0.83
N LEU A 291 -13.36 -7.76 -1.58
CA LEU A 291 -11.96 -7.33 -1.61
C LEU A 291 -11.47 -6.91 -0.22
N THR A 292 -12.29 -6.16 0.52
CA THR A 292 -11.97 -5.77 1.91
C THR A 292 -11.78 -6.99 2.80
N SER A 293 -12.67 -7.99 2.68
CA SER A 293 -12.60 -9.24 3.44
C SER A 293 -11.37 -10.07 3.06
N VAL A 294 -10.99 -10.09 1.77
CA VAL A 294 -9.75 -10.70 1.30
C VAL A 294 -8.53 -10.01 1.93
N GLY A 295 -8.47 -8.68 1.92
CA GLY A 295 -7.38 -7.93 2.56
C GLY A 295 -7.22 -8.26 4.05
N ILE A 296 -8.33 -8.34 4.78
CA ILE A 296 -8.35 -8.78 6.19
C ILE A 296 -7.78 -10.21 6.31
N LEU A 297 -8.29 -11.14 5.52
CA LEU A 297 -7.91 -12.56 5.59
C LEU A 297 -6.41 -12.75 5.31
N LEU A 298 -5.89 -12.13 4.23
CA LEU A 298 -4.48 -12.23 3.89
C LEU A 298 -3.57 -11.63 4.99
N THR A 299 -3.98 -10.50 5.57
CA THR A 299 -3.26 -9.88 6.70
C THR A 299 -3.24 -10.79 7.92
N ILE A 300 -4.38 -11.40 8.29
CA ILE A 300 -4.49 -12.36 9.40
C ILE A 300 -3.52 -13.53 9.20
N ILE A 301 -3.42 -14.09 7.99
CA ILE A 301 -2.55 -15.22 7.70
C ILE A 301 -1.08 -14.86 7.96
N TYR A 302 -0.63 -13.70 7.50
CA TYR A 302 0.74 -13.25 7.80
C TYR A 302 0.95 -12.99 9.30
N MET A 303 -0.03 -12.41 10.01
CA MET A 303 0.06 -12.24 11.46
C MET A 303 0.17 -13.58 12.19
N ILE A 304 -0.63 -14.57 11.77
CA ILE A 304 -0.54 -15.94 12.28
C ILE A 304 0.83 -16.53 12.00
N GLY A 305 1.37 -16.37 10.79
CA GLY A 305 2.75 -16.80 10.45
C GLY A 305 3.81 -16.20 11.36
N MET A 306 3.68 -14.89 11.68
CA MET A 306 4.59 -14.21 12.62
C MET A 306 4.44 -14.71 14.07
N LEU A 307 3.23 -15.11 14.50
CA LEU A 307 2.98 -15.61 15.84
C LEU A 307 3.49 -17.04 16.03
N PHE A 308 3.27 -17.91 15.06
CA PHE A 308 3.66 -19.33 15.17
C PHE A 308 5.13 -19.63 14.88
N HIS A 309 5.89 -18.67 14.32
CA HIS A 309 7.34 -18.78 14.08
C HIS A 309 7.75 -20.06 13.31
N SER A 310 6.97 -20.48 12.34
CA SER A 310 7.25 -21.69 11.57
C SER A 310 8.56 -21.55 10.79
N LYS A 311 9.44 -22.57 10.89
CA LYS A 311 10.69 -22.65 10.10
C LYS A 311 10.49 -23.37 8.76
N LYS A 312 9.31 -23.95 8.52
CA LYS A 312 9.05 -24.77 7.36
C LYS A 312 8.92 -23.87 6.12
N GLN A 313 9.71 -24.20 5.11
CA GLN A 313 9.66 -23.55 3.79
C GLN A 313 9.41 -24.58 2.71
N PHE A 314 8.64 -24.21 1.69
CA PHE A 314 8.45 -24.96 0.47
C PHE A 314 8.64 -24.01 -0.72
N PHE A 315 9.45 -24.38 -1.70
CA PHE A 315 9.82 -23.52 -2.83
C PHE A 315 10.31 -22.10 -2.45
N ARG A 316 11.09 -21.98 -1.38
CA ARG A 316 11.57 -20.70 -0.79
C ARG A 316 10.48 -19.85 -0.14
N MET A 317 9.29 -20.35 0.01
CA MET A 317 8.16 -19.65 0.64
C MET A 317 7.87 -20.25 2.01
N GLY A 318 7.51 -19.43 2.97
CA GLY A 318 6.86 -19.89 4.19
C GLY A 318 5.50 -20.53 3.89
N ILE A 319 4.97 -21.32 4.79
CA ILE A 319 3.64 -21.92 4.64
C ILE A 319 2.57 -20.81 4.52
N ASP A 320 2.72 -19.76 5.31
CA ASP A 320 1.91 -18.54 5.28
C ASP A 320 1.92 -17.87 3.90
N SER A 321 3.10 -17.70 3.30
CA SER A 321 3.23 -17.16 1.94
C SER A 321 2.54 -18.04 0.89
N ILE A 322 2.62 -19.36 1.00
CA ILE A 322 1.92 -20.29 0.09
C ILE A 322 0.40 -20.13 0.23
N VAL A 323 -0.09 -20.11 1.47
CA VAL A 323 -1.53 -19.95 1.73
C VAL A 323 -2.04 -18.61 1.19
N VAL A 324 -1.30 -17.52 1.42
CA VAL A 324 -1.63 -16.19 0.89
C VAL A 324 -1.66 -16.20 -0.64
N LEU A 325 -0.66 -16.80 -1.30
CA LEU A 325 -0.62 -16.87 -2.77
C LEU A 325 -1.83 -17.61 -3.33
N VAL A 326 -2.16 -18.79 -2.77
CA VAL A 326 -3.31 -19.59 -3.22
C VAL A 326 -4.62 -18.84 -3.00
N LEU A 327 -4.81 -18.23 -1.82
CA LEU A 327 -6.02 -17.47 -1.51
C LEU A 327 -6.12 -16.20 -2.36
N TYR A 328 -5.02 -15.51 -2.63
CA TYR A 328 -5.03 -14.34 -3.51
C TYR A 328 -5.44 -14.72 -4.94
N ILE A 329 -4.87 -15.79 -5.51
CA ILE A 329 -5.26 -16.26 -6.85
C ILE A 329 -6.75 -16.67 -6.85
N ALA A 330 -7.19 -17.43 -5.83
CA ALA A 330 -8.59 -17.81 -5.70
C ALA A 330 -9.52 -16.59 -5.55
N SER A 331 -9.05 -15.54 -4.87
CA SER A 331 -9.83 -14.31 -4.68
C SER A 331 -10.00 -13.51 -5.99
N ILE A 332 -8.99 -13.50 -6.87
CA ILE A 332 -9.15 -12.90 -8.20
C ILE A 332 -10.22 -13.65 -9.01
N VAL A 333 -10.19 -14.99 -8.99
CA VAL A 333 -11.20 -15.80 -9.69
C VAL A 333 -12.58 -15.53 -9.11
N GLY A 334 -12.70 -15.46 -7.77
CA GLY A 334 -13.95 -15.12 -7.08
C GLY A 334 -14.46 -13.71 -7.43
N LEU A 335 -13.57 -12.73 -7.54
CA LEU A 335 -13.92 -11.36 -7.95
C LEU A 335 -14.52 -11.32 -9.35
N VAL A 336 -13.89 -12.02 -10.30
CA VAL A 336 -14.43 -12.13 -11.68
C VAL A 336 -15.80 -12.78 -11.68
N TYR A 337 -16.02 -13.81 -10.85
CA TYR A 337 -17.32 -14.51 -10.77
C TYR A 337 -18.42 -13.64 -10.13
N ILE A 338 -18.08 -12.77 -9.17
CA ILE A 338 -19.03 -11.89 -8.50
C ILE A 338 -19.48 -10.74 -9.43
N ASN A 339 -18.60 -10.31 -10.35
CA ASN A 339 -18.88 -9.18 -11.25
C ASN A 339 -19.40 -9.60 -12.64
N ASN A 340 -19.49 -10.91 -12.95
CA ASN A 340 -20.17 -11.46 -14.12
C ASN A 340 -21.63 -11.88 -13.77
#